data_9cbf07e18c3ce37ba05a11809735389d
#
_entry.id   9cbf07e18c3ce37ba05a11809735389d
#
_cell.length_a   1.000
_cell.length_b   1.000
_cell.length_c   1.000
_cell.angle_alpha   90.00
_cell.angle_beta   90.00
_cell.angle_gamma   90.00
#
_symmetry.space_group_name_H-M   'P 1'
#
loop_
_entity.id
_entity.type
_entity.pdbx_description
1 polymer ?
#
loop_
_entity_poly.entity_id
_entity_poly.type
_entity_poly.pdbx_seq_one_letter_code
_entity_poly.pdbx_strand_id
1 'polypeptide(L)'
;MHFLFSLSVFIPLISGLVPVQNTKDALIPFLVHEFEDLKGLVGDLKSKLESAEKKDSDFANGLTTAENIIKELTESHDAYRRAFTEAQVAFYAKLSASVHGLSPHQTIIFDALVTTTQTSIYDTTTGIFTAPVSGMYVISWTANVDHQESQATELMINGRSKAWNFADTAGSEDRDYGSASQTVVLQVNKGENVWVRTGTNGKGDVSGHDYSTFSAFLLFPHSL
;
A
#
# COMPACT_ATOMS: atom_id res chain seq x y z
N MET A 1 35.03 -10.68 9.76
CA MET A 1 34.73 -9.69 10.80
C MET A 1 34.01 -8.47 10.24
N HIS A 2 33.19 -8.63 9.19
CA HIS A 2 32.42 -7.56 8.53
C HIS A 2 30.88 -7.73 8.60
N PHE A 3 30.41 -8.81 9.24
CA PHE A 3 28.96 -9.10 9.30
C PHE A 3 28.18 -8.40 10.43
N LEU A 4 28.86 -7.71 11.34
CA LEU A 4 28.24 -7.08 12.50
C LEU A 4 27.91 -5.58 12.30
N PHE A 5 28.35 -4.96 11.20
CA PHE A 5 28.10 -3.53 10.96
C PHE A 5 26.76 -3.23 10.29
N SER A 6 26.13 -4.23 9.66
CA SER A 6 24.85 -4.05 8.94
C SER A 6 23.65 -3.96 9.88
N LEU A 7 23.68 -4.62 11.05
CA LEU A 7 22.54 -4.62 11.97
C LEU A 7 22.37 -3.31 12.76
N SER A 8 23.44 -2.54 12.93
CA SER A 8 23.40 -1.28 13.68
C SER A 8 22.74 -0.12 12.92
N VAL A 9 22.59 -0.22 11.60
CA VAL A 9 21.91 0.78 10.77
C VAL A 9 20.38 0.58 10.76
N PHE A 10 19.90 -0.62 11.12
CA PHE A 10 18.47 -0.95 11.13
C PHE A 10 17.71 -0.50 12.39
N ILE A 11 18.39 -0.34 13.51
CA ILE A 11 17.76 -0.02 14.80
C ILE A 11 17.30 1.46 14.91
N PRO A 12 17.95 2.46 14.30
CA PRO A 12 17.44 3.83 14.33
C PRO A 12 16.23 4.12 13.45
N LEU A 13 15.92 3.24 12.47
CA LEU A 13 14.80 3.42 11.53
C LEU A 13 13.43 3.08 12.15
N ILE A 14 13.40 2.41 13.28
CA ILE A 14 12.14 2.01 13.95
C ILE A 14 11.65 3.06 14.96
N SER A 15 12.51 4.00 15.36
CA SER A 15 12.20 4.98 16.42
C SER A 15 11.94 6.42 15.97
N GLY A 16 11.89 6.70 14.68
CA GLY A 16 11.62 8.06 14.18
C GLY A 16 10.72 8.05 12.96
N LEU A 17 9.64 8.80 13.03
CA LEU A 17 8.71 9.15 11.96
C LEU A 17 9.42 9.54 10.65
N VAL A 18 9.79 8.56 9.84
CA VAL A 18 10.19 8.78 8.44
C VAL A 18 8.98 8.47 7.58
N PRO A 19 8.58 9.35 6.64
CA PRO A 19 7.47 9.08 5.73
C PRO A 19 7.69 7.75 5.00
N VAL A 20 6.66 6.92 4.94
CA VAL A 20 6.68 5.54 4.36
C VAL A 20 7.22 5.54 2.91
N GLN A 21 7.09 6.65 2.19
CA GLN A 21 7.65 6.87 0.86
C GLN A 21 9.19 6.77 0.85
N ASN A 22 9.85 7.40 1.83
CA ASN A 22 11.32 7.41 1.90
C ASN A 22 11.92 6.05 2.32
N THR A 23 11.17 5.23 3.06
CA THR A 23 11.66 3.91 3.47
C THR A 23 11.65 2.89 2.33
N LYS A 24 10.69 2.93 1.42
CA LYS A 24 10.66 2.06 0.23
C LYS A 24 11.74 2.45 -0.77
N ASP A 25 11.89 3.75 -1.02
CA ASP A 25 12.90 4.27 -1.97
C ASP A 25 14.33 4.05 -1.48
N ALA A 26 14.54 3.96 -0.17
CA ALA A 26 15.84 3.64 0.42
C ALA A 26 16.08 2.12 0.58
N LEU A 27 15.04 1.34 0.90
CA LEU A 27 15.16 -0.10 1.18
C LEU A 27 15.38 -0.91 -0.10
N ILE A 28 14.69 -0.56 -1.19
CA ILE A 28 14.82 -1.27 -2.48
C ILE A 28 16.21 -1.10 -3.09
N PRO A 29 16.75 0.14 -3.25
CA PRO A 29 18.12 0.33 -3.71
C PRO A 29 19.16 -0.37 -2.81
N PHE A 30 18.96 -0.32 -1.49
CA PHE A 30 19.83 -1.00 -0.52
C PHE A 30 19.82 -2.51 -0.72
N LEU A 31 18.64 -3.15 -0.80
CA LEU A 31 18.52 -4.60 -1.05
C LEU A 31 19.06 -4.99 -2.44
N VAL A 32 18.86 -4.15 -3.44
CA VAL A 32 19.42 -4.38 -4.78
C VAL A 32 20.94 -4.28 -4.75
N HIS A 33 21.49 -3.30 -4.03
CA HIS A 33 22.94 -3.15 -3.86
C HIS A 33 23.55 -4.35 -3.13
N GLU A 34 22.98 -4.75 -1.99
CA GLU A 34 23.42 -5.94 -1.24
C GLU A 34 23.38 -7.23 -2.09
N PHE A 35 22.35 -7.34 -2.93
CA PHE A 35 22.23 -8.48 -3.84
C PHE A 35 23.28 -8.47 -4.96
N GLU A 36 23.56 -7.32 -5.58
CA GLU A 36 24.63 -7.21 -6.60
C GLU A 36 26.01 -7.41 -5.98
N ASP A 37 26.24 -6.95 -4.75
CA ASP A 37 27.48 -7.21 -4.01
C ASP A 37 27.63 -8.70 -3.68
N LEU A 38 26.54 -9.37 -3.28
CA LEU A 38 26.53 -10.81 -3.06
C LEU A 38 26.83 -11.59 -4.34
N LYS A 39 26.25 -11.15 -5.46
CA LYS A 39 26.50 -11.72 -6.79
C LYS A 39 27.95 -11.49 -7.25
N GLY A 40 28.52 -10.32 -6.95
CA GLY A 40 29.95 -10.04 -7.16
C GLY A 40 30.86 -10.97 -6.35
N LEU A 41 30.58 -11.13 -5.06
CA LEU A 41 31.32 -12.05 -4.17
C LEU A 41 31.24 -13.50 -4.64
N VAL A 42 30.07 -13.93 -5.11
CA VAL A 42 29.88 -15.27 -5.66
C VAL A 42 30.64 -15.42 -6.99
N GLY A 43 30.71 -14.40 -7.83
CA GLY A 43 31.53 -14.34 -9.03
C GLY A 43 33.03 -14.48 -8.74
N ASP A 44 33.51 -13.78 -7.72
CA ASP A 44 34.89 -13.84 -7.25
C ASP A 44 35.24 -15.23 -6.65
N LEU A 45 34.31 -15.81 -5.88
CA LEU A 45 34.45 -17.17 -5.36
C LEU A 45 34.52 -18.20 -6.49
N LYS A 46 33.70 -18.06 -7.53
CA LYS A 46 33.71 -18.92 -8.72
C LYS A 46 35.04 -18.82 -9.44
N SER A 47 35.55 -17.61 -9.67
CA SER A 47 36.84 -17.39 -10.30
C SER A 47 38.01 -17.97 -9.50
N LYS A 48 38.01 -17.83 -8.17
CA LYS A 48 39.01 -18.43 -7.28
C LYS A 48 38.89 -19.94 -7.24
N LEU A 49 37.69 -20.50 -7.29
CA LEU A 49 37.46 -21.93 -7.39
C LEU A 49 38.00 -22.49 -8.70
N GLU A 50 37.70 -21.85 -9.83
CA GLU A 50 38.21 -22.24 -11.16
C GLU A 50 39.74 -22.21 -11.22
N SER A 51 40.38 -21.27 -10.52
CA SER A 51 41.85 -21.22 -10.41
C SER A 51 42.45 -22.32 -9.51
N ALA A 52 41.66 -22.87 -8.58
CA ALA A 52 42.05 -23.95 -7.68
C ALA A 52 41.77 -25.35 -8.26
N GLU A 53 40.92 -25.47 -9.28
CA GLU A 53 40.46 -26.72 -9.91
C GLU A 53 41.58 -27.58 -10.55
N LYS A 54 42.75 -27.05 -10.65
CA LYS A 54 43.89 -27.88 -11.14
C LYS A 54 44.31 -28.97 -10.19
N LYS A 55 43.67 -29.15 -9.02
CA LYS A 55 44.23 -30.04 -7.99
C LYS A 55 43.32 -31.06 -7.31
N ASP A 56 41.98 -31.03 -7.42
CA ASP A 56 41.23 -32.07 -6.67
C ASP A 56 39.74 -32.20 -7.09
N SER A 57 39.26 -33.46 -7.21
CA SER A 57 37.87 -33.81 -7.58
C SER A 57 36.79 -33.33 -6.58
N ASP A 58 37.19 -33.05 -5.35
CA ASP A 58 36.27 -32.56 -4.31
C ASP A 58 35.81 -31.11 -4.56
N PHE A 59 36.63 -30.33 -5.28
CA PHE A 59 36.24 -28.95 -5.65
C PHE A 59 35.17 -28.90 -6.74
N ALA A 60 35.13 -29.84 -7.67
CA ALA A 60 34.11 -29.90 -8.71
C ALA A 60 32.70 -30.11 -8.11
N ASN A 61 32.59 -30.94 -7.07
CA ASN A 61 31.33 -31.17 -6.35
C ASN A 61 30.88 -29.90 -5.59
N GLY A 62 31.84 -29.18 -5.00
CA GLY A 62 31.56 -27.90 -4.32
C GLY A 62 31.07 -26.83 -5.28
N LEU A 63 31.64 -26.75 -6.49
CA LEU A 63 31.22 -25.80 -7.53
C LEU A 63 29.81 -26.09 -7.99
N THR A 64 29.47 -27.35 -8.28
CA THR A 64 28.11 -27.74 -8.68
C THR A 64 27.07 -27.38 -7.61
N THR A 65 27.45 -27.61 -6.32
CA THR A 65 26.60 -27.25 -5.19
C THR A 65 26.38 -25.73 -5.12
N ALA A 66 27.45 -24.94 -5.28
CA ALA A 66 27.37 -23.48 -5.30
C ALA A 66 26.53 -22.96 -6.47
N GLU A 67 26.68 -23.52 -7.66
CA GLU A 67 25.88 -23.18 -8.84
C GLU A 67 24.39 -23.46 -8.61
N ASN A 68 24.04 -24.58 -7.99
CA ASN A 68 22.65 -24.90 -7.65
C ASN A 68 22.09 -23.93 -6.62
N ILE A 69 22.85 -23.57 -5.60
CA ILE A 69 22.43 -22.57 -4.60
C ILE A 69 22.23 -21.20 -5.23
N ILE A 70 23.11 -20.77 -6.14
CA ILE A 70 22.98 -19.52 -6.87
C ILE A 70 21.72 -19.53 -7.72
N LYS A 71 21.45 -20.61 -8.41
CA LYS A 71 20.26 -20.77 -9.23
C LYS A 71 18.98 -20.66 -8.39
N GLU A 72 18.90 -21.38 -7.28
CA GLU A 72 17.77 -21.35 -6.36
C GLU A 72 17.56 -19.94 -5.77
N LEU A 73 18.64 -19.27 -5.36
CA LEU A 73 18.58 -17.89 -4.85
C LEU A 73 18.13 -16.91 -5.91
N THR A 74 18.59 -17.06 -7.15
CA THR A 74 18.18 -16.18 -8.26
C THR A 74 16.71 -16.37 -8.61
N GLU A 75 16.25 -17.61 -8.68
CA GLU A 75 14.84 -17.93 -8.94
C GLU A 75 13.93 -17.41 -7.81
N SER A 76 14.35 -17.58 -6.55
CA SER A 76 13.65 -17.05 -5.38
C SER A 76 13.60 -15.52 -5.38
N HIS A 77 14.73 -14.86 -5.69
CA HIS A 77 14.80 -13.40 -5.80
C HIS A 77 13.88 -12.86 -6.91
N ASP A 78 13.89 -13.50 -8.08
CA ASP A 78 13.04 -13.08 -9.20
C ASP A 78 11.55 -13.30 -8.91
N ALA A 79 11.22 -14.37 -8.19
CA ALA A 79 9.86 -14.60 -7.69
C ALA A 79 9.45 -13.53 -6.67
N TYR A 80 10.35 -13.18 -5.73
CA TYR A 80 10.11 -12.13 -4.75
C TYR A 80 9.95 -10.75 -5.42
N ARG A 81 10.82 -10.41 -6.37
CA ARG A 81 10.70 -9.16 -7.14
C ARG A 81 9.38 -9.05 -7.88
N ARG A 82 8.96 -10.14 -8.57
CA ARG A 82 7.66 -10.17 -9.26
C ARG A 82 6.51 -9.97 -8.28
N ALA A 83 6.48 -10.74 -7.20
CA ALA A 83 5.47 -10.61 -6.17
C ALA A 83 5.42 -9.20 -5.56
N PHE A 84 6.59 -8.57 -5.33
CA PHE A 84 6.67 -7.20 -4.82
C PHE A 84 6.16 -6.17 -5.83
N THR A 85 6.49 -6.33 -7.11
CA THR A 85 6.04 -5.41 -8.17
C THR A 85 4.53 -5.53 -8.40
N GLU A 86 3.99 -6.75 -8.40
CA GLU A 86 2.56 -7.02 -8.51
C GLU A 86 1.77 -6.57 -7.27
N ALA A 87 2.43 -6.52 -6.11
CA ALA A 87 1.85 -6.10 -4.84
C ALA A 87 1.83 -4.58 -4.63
N GLN A 88 2.34 -3.78 -5.57
CA GLN A 88 2.24 -2.33 -5.47
C GLN A 88 0.81 -1.88 -5.78
N VAL A 89 0.01 -1.74 -4.74
CA VAL A 89 -1.38 -1.32 -4.85
C VAL A 89 -1.57 -0.04 -4.06
N ALA A 90 -1.89 1.03 -4.74
CA ALA A 90 -2.29 2.28 -4.11
C ALA A 90 -3.18 3.10 -5.04
N PHE A 91 -4.15 3.80 -4.46
CA PHE A 91 -4.88 4.87 -5.13
C PHE A 91 -5.18 6.01 -4.17
N TYR A 92 -5.36 7.20 -4.74
CA TYR A 92 -5.89 8.37 -4.07
C TYR A 92 -6.87 9.07 -5.01
N ALA A 93 -8.10 9.23 -4.55
CA ALA A 93 -9.17 9.90 -5.24
C ALA A 93 -9.79 11.00 -4.36
N LYS A 94 -10.33 12.00 -4.99
CA LYS A 94 -10.98 13.14 -4.35
C LYS A 94 -12.32 13.46 -5.01
N LEU A 95 -13.14 14.17 -4.29
CA LEU A 95 -14.41 14.67 -4.80
C LEU A 95 -14.17 16.03 -5.48
N SER A 96 -14.36 16.11 -6.81
CA SER A 96 -14.07 17.33 -7.59
C SER A 96 -15.04 18.47 -7.30
N ALA A 97 -16.30 18.14 -7.08
CA ALA A 97 -17.37 19.09 -6.76
C ALA A 97 -18.20 18.58 -5.58
N SER A 98 -18.84 19.49 -4.86
CA SER A 98 -19.77 19.10 -3.80
C SER A 98 -20.94 18.31 -4.35
N VAL A 99 -21.37 17.29 -3.62
CA VAL A 99 -22.57 16.51 -3.91
C VAL A 99 -23.62 16.78 -2.85
N HIS A 100 -24.87 16.83 -3.25
CA HIS A 100 -25.99 17.18 -2.39
C HIS A 100 -27.14 16.19 -2.52
N GLY A 101 -27.86 15.97 -1.41
CA GLY A 101 -29.05 15.16 -1.41
C GLY A 101 -28.83 13.67 -1.66
N LEU A 102 -27.66 13.15 -1.31
CA LEU A 102 -27.41 11.71 -1.35
C LEU A 102 -28.36 10.99 -0.38
N SER A 103 -28.99 9.95 -0.86
CA SER A 103 -29.84 9.10 -0.02
C SER A 103 -28.99 8.36 1.04
N PRO A 104 -29.57 7.97 2.17
CA PRO A 104 -28.91 7.06 3.11
C PRO A 104 -28.39 5.79 2.39
N HIS A 105 -27.16 5.38 2.74
CA HIS A 105 -26.47 4.23 2.17
C HIS A 105 -26.12 4.35 0.67
N GLN A 106 -26.16 5.55 0.11
CA GLN A 106 -25.72 5.83 -1.25
C GLN A 106 -24.19 5.94 -1.30
N THR A 107 -23.57 5.32 -2.29
CA THR A 107 -22.11 5.41 -2.52
C THR A 107 -21.70 6.84 -2.82
N ILE A 108 -20.64 7.31 -2.16
CA ILE A 108 -19.98 8.57 -2.46
C ILE A 108 -18.95 8.29 -3.56
N ILE A 109 -19.10 8.93 -4.70
CA ILE A 109 -18.24 8.74 -5.86
C ILE A 109 -17.15 9.81 -5.84
N PHE A 110 -15.94 9.44 -5.42
CA PHE A 110 -14.77 10.32 -5.51
C PHE A 110 -14.27 10.31 -6.97
N ASP A 111 -14.79 11.20 -7.76
CA ASP A 111 -14.73 11.19 -9.22
C ASP A 111 -13.38 11.59 -9.82
N ALA A 112 -12.51 12.22 -9.04
CA ALA A 112 -11.20 12.68 -9.50
C ALA A 112 -10.08 11.79 -8.94
N LEU A 113 -9.61 10.84 -9.76
CA LEU A 113 -8.46 9.98 -9.44
C LEU A 113 -7.16 10.76 -9.64
N VAL A 114 -6.39 10.95 -8.57
CA VAL A 114 -5.12 11.70 -8.56
C VAL A 114 -3.93 10.77 -8.73
N THR A 115 -3.97 9.64 -8.04
CA THR A 115 -2.88 8.66 -8.04
C THR A 115 -3.45 7.26 -8.14
N THR A 116 -2.82 6.43 -8.97
CA THR A 116 -3.05 4.99 -9.01
C THR A 116 -1.77 4.28 -9.44
N THR A 117 -1.50 3.15 -8.83
CA THR A 117 -0.36 2.29 -9.22
C THR A 117 -0.74 1.27 -10.29
N GLN A 118 -2.03 0.99 -10.45
CA GLN A 118 -2.54 0.03 -11.43
C GLN A 118 -3.83 0.59 -12.04
N THR A 119 -4.00 0.37 -13.32
CA THR A 119 -5.25 0.73 -14.02
C THR A 119 -6.41 -0.13 -13.50
N SER A 120 -7.58 0.49 -13.40
CA SER A 120 -8.85 -0.19 -13.09
C SER A 120 -8.99 -0.75 -11.66
N ILE A 121 -8.11 -0.41 -10.71
CA ILE A 121 -8.32 -0.79 -9.30
C ILE A 121 -9.34 0.10 -8.60
N TYR A 122 -9.51 1.34 -9.04
CA TYR A 122 -10.52 2.26 -8.57
C TYR A 122 -11.33 2.79 -9.75
N ASP A 123 -12.64 2.67 -9.67
CA ASP A 123 -13.57 3.13 -10.69
C ASP A 123 -14.19 4.47 -10.26
N THR A 124 -13.83 5.54 -10.97
CA THR A 124 -14.31 6.90 -10.73
C THR A 124 -15.78 7.12 -11.09
N THR A 125 -16.43 6.15 -11.73
CA THR A 125 -17.87 6.23 -12.06
C THR A 125 -18.75 5.56 -11.02
N THR A 126 -18.20 4.58 -10.30
CA THR A 126 -18.94 3.83 -9.26
C THR A 126 -18.45 4.16 -7.85
N GLY A 127 -17.26 4.74 -7.70
CA GLY A 127 -16.64 5.00 -6.41
C GLY A 127 -16.09 3.76 -5.72
N ILE A 128 -15.88 2.67 -6.47
CA ILE A 128 -15.49 1.36 -5.93
C ILE A 128 -14.01 1.09 -6.18
N PHE A 129 -13.30 0.74 -5.12
CA PHE A 129 -11.98 0.13 -5.17
C PHE A 129 -12.14 -1.39 -5.15
N THR A 130 -11.55 -2.10 -6.12
CA THR A 130 -11.49 -3.56 -6.15
C THR A 130 -10.06 -4.01 -5.85
N ALA A 131 -9.88 -4.77 -4.78
CA ALA A 131 -8.56 -5.21 -4.35
C ALA A 131 -7.94 -6.20 -5.35
N PRO A 132 -6.81 -5.88 -6.00
CA PRO A 132 -6.18 -6.78 -6.97
C PRO A 132 -5.36 -7.90 -6.31
N VAL A 133 -5.01 -7.74 -5.03
CA VAL A 133 -4.18 -8.66 -4.24
C VAL A 133 -4.79 -8.82 -2.86
N SER A 134 -4.77 -10.04 -2.31
CA SER A 134 -5.15 -10.28 -0.91
C SER A 134 -4.07 -9.74 0.02
N GLY A 135 -4.45 -9.03 1.08
CA GLY A 135 -3.48 -8.50 2.04
C GLY A 135 -4.07 -7.58 3.09
N MET A 136 -3.17 -6.98 3.87
CA MET A 136 -3.52 -5.92 4.80
C MET A 136 -3.45 -4.58 4.07
N TYR A 137 -4.55 -3.85 4.09
CA TYR A 137 -4.68 -2.53 3.47
C TYR A 137 -4.81 -1.45 4.53
N VAL A 138 -4.13 -0.35 4.30
CA VAL A 138 -4.42 0.92 4.97
C VAL A 138 -5.42 1.66 4.10
N ILE A 139 -6.57 1.98 4.66
CA ILE A 139 -7.68 2.63 3.97
C ILE A 139 -8.02 3.90 4.74
N SER A 140 -8.06 5.03 4.04
CA SER A 140 -8.36 6.32 4.64
C SER A 140 -9.39 7.08 3.81
N TRP A 141 -10.33 7.73 4.49
CA TRP A 141 -11.24 8.65 3.85
C TRP A 141 -11.51 9.84 4.74
N THR A 142 -11.82 10.95 4.09
CA THR A 142 -12.26 12.19 4.72
C THR A 142 -13.58 12.59 4.10
N ALA A 143 -14.56 12.90 4.93
CA ALA A 143 -15.77 13.57 4.55
C ALA A 143 -15.76 14.97 5.15
N ASN A 144 -15.98 15.98 4.31
CA ASN A 144 -16.14 17.36 4.73
C ASN A 144 -17.59 17.79 4.49
N VAL A 145 -18.13 18.58 5.38
CA VAL A 145 -19.46 19.18 5.27
C VAL A 145 -19.38 20.70 5.40
N ASP A 146 -20.29 21.39 4.72
CA ASP A 146 -20.41 22.85 4.77
C ASP A 146 -21.16 23.27 6.05
N HIS A 147 -21.35 24.56 6.21
CA HIS A 147 -22.04 25.20 7.31
C HIS A 147 -23.47 24.64 7.51
N GLN A 148 -23.83 24.38 8.77
CA GLN A 148 -25.11 23.81 9.21
C GLN A 148 -25.46 22.44 8.60
N GLU A 149 -24.43 21.71 8.18
CA GLU A 149 -24.56 20.37 7.63
C GLU A 149 -23.99 19.31 8.59
N SER A 150 -24.45 18.10 8.43
CA SER A 150 -23.86 16.94 9.08
C SER A 150 -23.97 15.72 8.19
N GLN A 151 -22.96 14.87 8.20
CA GLN A 151 -22.98 13.63 7.43
C GLN A 151 -22.16 12.52 8.08
N ALA A 152 -22.85 11.42 8.36
CA ALA A 152 -22.19 10.16 8.69
C ALA A 152 -21.75 9.46 7.42
N THR A 153 -20.57 8.87 7.42
CA THR A 153 -20.11 8.03 6.30
C THR A 153 -19.61 6.68 6.81
N GLU A 154 -19.76 5.67 5.96
CA GLU A 154 -19.39 4.29 6.26
C GLU A 154 -18.41 3.76 5.24
N LEU A 155 -17.36 3.10 5.71
CA LEU A 155 -16.50 2.26 4.88
C LEU A 155 -17.12 0.87 4.74
N MET A 156 -17.31 0.43 3.51
CA MET A 156 -17.90 -0.85 3.17
C MET A 156 -16.88 -1.80 2.56
N ILE A 157 -16.94 -3.09 2.93
CA ILE A 157 -16.26 -4.17 2.21
C ILE A 157 -17.30 -5.24 1.89
N ASN A 158 -17.54 -5.51 0.61
CA ASN A 158 -18.53 -6.49 0.13
C ASN A 158 -19.89 -6.38 0.83
N GLY A 159 -20.41 -5.16 0.96
CA GLY A 159 -21.71 -4.90 1.57
C GLY A 159 -21.75 -4.93 3.11
N ARG A 160 -20.61 -5.15 3.77
CA ARG A 160 -20.49 -5.10 5.23
C ARG A 160 -19.81 -3.81 5.67
N SER A 161 -20.43 -3.07 6.58
CA SER A 161 -19.84 -1.89 7.20
C SER A 161 -18.66 -2.30 8.09
N LYS A 162 -17.55 -1.59 7.97
CA LYS A 162 -16.31 -1.84 8.70
C LYS A 162 -15.91 -0.71 9.64
N ALA A 163 -16.20 0.53 9.24
CA ALA A 163 -15.88 1.70 10.03
C ALA A 163 -16.80 2.88 9.66
N TRP A 164 -16.84 3.87 10.54
CA TRP A 164 -17.70 5.05 10.42
C TRP A 164 -16.89 6.29 10.73
N ASN A 165 -17.29 7.41 10.15
CA ASN A 165 -16.97 8.74 10.65
C ASN A 165 -18.21 9.64 10.60
N PHE A 166 -18.15 10.78 11.27
CA PHE A 166 -19.26 11.75 11.31
C PHE A 166 -18.69 13.17 11.33
N ALA A 167 -18.96 13.93 10.27
CA ALA A 167 -18.68 15.36 10.20
C ALA A 167 -19.95 16.11 10.60
N ASP A 168 -19.83 17.13 11.46
CA ASP A 168 -20.97 17.84 12.00
C ASP A 168 -20.65 19.32 12.22
N THR A 169 -21.43 20.19 11.60
CA THR A 169 -21.49 21.63 11.81
C THR A 169 -22.92 22.10 12.06
N ALA A 170 -23.87 21.18 12.29
CA ALA A 170 -25.30 21.50 12.35
C ALA A 170 -25.68 22.47 13.48
N GLY A 171 -24.87 22.58 14.53
CA GLY A 171 -25.09 23.49 15.66
C GLY A 171 -24.22 24.77 15.62
N SER A 172 -23.44 24.99 14.56
CA SER A 172 -22.59 26.19 14.44
C SER A 172 -23.42 27.42 14.09
N GLU A 173 -23.21 28.52 14.84
CA GLU A 173 -23.81 29.82 14.52
C GLU A 173 -23.01 30.58 13.47
N ASP A 174 -21.69 30.32 13.43
CA ASP A 174 -20.77 30.91 12.46
C ASP A 174 -20.65 30.04 11.21
N ARG A 175 -20.27 30.68 10.07
CA ARG A 175 -19.99 29.93 8.85
C ARG A 175 -18.75 29.07 9.05
N ASP A 176 -18.93 27.78 9.11
CA ASP A 176 -17.92 26.78 9.48
C ASP A 176 -17.92 25.60 8.51
N TYR A 177 -16.83 24.85 8.52
CA TYR A 177 -16.67 23.60 7.77
C TYR A 177 -16.27 22.51 8.73
N GLY A 178 -16.95 21.38 8.67
CA GLY A 178 -16.65 20.20 9.47
C GLY A 178 -15.95 19.14 8.64
N SER A 179 -14.88 18.59 9.17
CA SER A 179 -14.19 17.45 8.55
C SER A 179 -14.12 16.28 9.51
N ALA A 180 -14.46 15.10 9.03
CA ALA A 180 -14.22 13.85 9.73
C ALA A 180 -13.33 12.95 8.87
N SER A 181 -12.21 12.55 9.43
CA SER A 181 -11.27 11.63 8.80
C SER A 181 -11.19 10.33 9.58
N GLN A 182 -11.10 9.22 8.90
CA GLN A 182 -10.86 7.91 9.49
C GLN A 182 -9.81 7.15 8.69
N THR A 183 -8.93 6.49 9.39
CA THR A 183 -7.95 5.56 8.81
C THR A 183 -8.07 4.22 9.53
N VAL A 184 -8.13 3.16 8.75
CA VAL A 184 -8.25 1.79 9.25
C VAL A 184 -7.23 0.88 8.59
N VAL A 185 -6.84 -0.17 9.28
CA VAL A 185 -6.00 -1.25 8.75
C VAL A 185 -6.84 -2.51 8.73
N LEU A 186 -7.17 -3.01 7.53
CA LEU A 186 -8.09 -4.13 7.37
C LEU A 186 -7.53 -5.16 6.40
N GLN A 187 -7.85 -6.42 6.66
CA GLN A 187 -7.64 -7.48 5.68
C GLN A 187 -8.70 -7.36 4.58
N VAL A 188 -8.23 -7.32 3.33
CA VAL A 188 -9.07 -7.34 2.13
C VAL A 188 -8.55 -8.43 1.21
N ASN A 189 -9.45 -9.29 0.74
CA ASN A 189 -9.10 -10.37 -0.16
C ASN A 189 -9.17 -9.90 -1.62
N LYS A 190 -8.38 -10.52 -2.49
CA LYS A 190 -8.42 -10.26 -3.93
C LYS A 190 -9.85 -10.37 -4.47
N GLY A 191 -10.26 -9.36 -5.23
CA GLY A 191 -11.59 -9.25 -5.82
C GLY A 191 -12.65 -8.66 -4.88
N GLU A 192 -12.34 -8.39 -3.60
CA GLU A 192 -13.28 -7.70 -2.73
C GLU A 192 -13.40 -6.23 -3.11
N ASN A 193 -14.64 -5.74 -3.03
CA ASN A 193 -15.01 -4.36 -3.33
C ASN A 193 -15.04 -3.53 -2.05
N VAL A 194 -14.39 -2.36 -2.10
CA VAL A 194 -14.31 -1.41 -1.00
C VAL A 194 -14.82 -0.05 -1.47
N TRP A 195 -15.72 0.57 -0.72
CA TRP A 195 -16.26 1.88 -1.05
C TRP A 195 -16.68 2.64 0.21
N VAL A 196 -16.87 3.93 0.06
CA VAL A 196 -17.44 4.79 1.09
C VAL A 196 -18.88 5.13 0.68
N ARG A 197 -19.80 5.10 1.62
CA ARG A 197 -21.19 5.49 1.42
C ARG A 197 -21.67 6.43 2.52
N THR A 198 -22.76 7.13 2.28
CA THR A 198 -23.49 7.87 3.31
C THR A 198 -24.04 6.90 4.36
N GLY A 199 -24.04 7.32 5.63
CA GLY A 199 -24.77 6.67 6.71
C GLY A 199 -26.24 7.08 6.75
N THR A 200 -26.91 6.69 7.83
CA THR A 200 -28.32 7.07 8.10
C THR A 200 -28.46 8.49 8.65
N ASN A 201 -27.39 9.02 9.25
CA ASN A 201 -27.38 10.34 9.87
C ASN A 201 -26.74 11.35 8.93
N GLY A 202 -27.44 12.44 8.64
CA GLY A 202 -27.00 13.52 7.79
C GLY A 202 -27.98 13.87 6.69
N LYS A 203 -27.70 14.94 5.96
CA LYS A 203 -28.55 15.47 4.90
C LYS A 203 -28.19 14.95 3.50
N GLY A 204 -27.15 14.16 3.40
CA GLY A 204 -26.64 13.66 2.11
C GLY A 204 -25.72 14.64 1.40
N ASP A 205 -25.17 15.61 2.13
CA ASP A 205 -24.31 16.64 1.57
C ASP A 205 -22.85 16.37 1.93
N VAL A 206 -21.98 16.35 0.93
CA VAL A 206 -20.54 16.15 1.08
C VAL A 206 -19.79 17.16 0.22
N SER A 207 -18.94 17.96 0.86
CA SER A 207 -18.20 19.03 0.20
C SER A 207 -17.07 18.47 -0.67
N GLY A 208 -17.01 18.96 -1.91
CA GLY A 208 -15.97 18.67 -2.89
C GLY A 208 -14.76 19.59 -2.77
N HIS A 209 -14.25 20.06 -3.92
CA HIS A 209 -13.11 20.98 -4.00
C HIS A 209 -11.88 20.50 -3.23
N ASP A 210 -11.59 19.20 -3.33
CA ASP A 210 -10.45 18.54 -2.70
C ASP A 210 -10.54 18.31 -1.18
N TYR A 211 -11.63 18.71 -0.54
CA TYR A 211 -11.80 18.52 0.91
C TYR A 211 -12.18 17.10 1.29
N SER A 212 -12.94 16.41 0.43
CA SER A 212 -13.34 15.02 0.66
C SER A 212 -12.54 14.08 -0.22
N THR A 213 -11.97 13.04 0.41
CA THR A 213 -10.99 12.15 -0.22
C THR A 213 -11.20 10.70 0.15
N PHE A 214 -10.74 9.80 -0.71
CA PHE A 214 -10.70 8.36 -0.45
C PHE A 214 -9.40 7.77 -1.01
N SER A 215 -8.72 6.98 -0.20
CA SER A 215 -7.46 6.35 -0.57
C SER A 215 -7.29 5.00 0.07
N ALA A 216 -6.55 4.14 -0.60
CA ALA A 216 -6.06 2.91 0.00
C ALA A 216 -4.69 2.55 -0.57
N PHE A 217 -3.91 1.84 0.25
CA PHE A 217 -2.68 1.19 -0.22
C PHE A 217 -2.48 -0.15 0.50
N LEU A 218 -1.84 -1.07 -0.21
CA LEU A 218 -1.46 -2.36 0.35
C LEU A 218 -0.26 -2.18 1.28
N LEU A 219 -0.42 -2.54 2.55
CA LEU A 219 0.66 -2.51 3.53
C LEU A 219 1.60 -3.72 3.33
N PHE A 220 1.01 -4.91 3.24
CA PHE A 220 1.71 -6.13 2.86
C PHE A 220 0.72 -7.17 2.30
N PRO A 221 1.15 -7.95 1.29
CA PRO A 221 0.32 -9.02 0.76
C PRO A 221 0.18 -10.16 1.77
N HIS A 222 -0.94 -10.86 1.69
CA HIS A 222 -1.19 -12.08 2.46
C HIS A 222 -1.38 -13.23 1.48
N SER A 223 -0.49 -14.21 1.53
CA SER A 223 -0.68 -15.48 0.81
C SER A 223 -1.68 -16.33 1.60
N LEU A 224 -2.81 -16.64 0.98
CA LEU A 224 -3.72 -17.69 1.46
C LEU A 224 -3.07 -19.05 1.31
#